data_7dd9c631506b7ff8df224b4e7443e88a
#
_entry.id   7dd9c631506b7ff8df224b4e7443e88a
#
_cell.length_a   1.000
_cell.length_b   1.000
_cell.length_c   1.000
_cell.angle_alpha   90.00
_cell.angle_beta   90.00
_cell.angle_gamma   90.00
#
_symmetry.space_group_name_H-M   'P 1'
#
loop_
_entity.id
_entity.type
_entity.pdbx_description
1 polymer ?
#
loop_
_entity_poly.entity_id
_entity_poly.type
_entity_poly.pdbx_seq_one_letter_code
_entity_poly.pdbx_strand_id
1 'polypeptide(L)'
;LTHKQNNKTDPLTHKEKSDYLKMFYPNLAIGDPTVKTIIQALQKIQAEGRTRIVMIAGSDRVAEFEKLLNQYNGKPDKAGNELYKFDDIKVISAGERDPDQEGATGASASKARELANKGQEHEFSKIIMGGDTGKKLYDIIQDRLGKQIDENNKKLYNEDMEVAKPIVYLDMDGVLADFFGGVEKMYGVSHWKELTSDKTKDLKKEVIDRITGTDFFATLPKFPTADALIDMVKEFTGGRFSINTSPLRGDHENSGKYKKVWIQNHIEQPNEIVVTGRKESYATDKGTGTPNILIDDRPINIQKWQAAGGYGILYQANRDSLDKVKKGLEGYAKIQRNQ
;
A
#
# COMPACT_ATOMS: atom_id res chain seq x y z
N LEU A 1 -15.37 -15.78 -1.02
CA LEU A 1 -16.12 -14.76 -0.28
C LEU A 1 -17.51 -14.56 -0.88
N THR A 2 -18.53 -14.31 -0.04
CA THR A 2 -19.88 -14.04 -0.54
C THR A 2 -20.00 -12.61 -1.04
N HIS A 3 -20.74 -12.42 -2.16
CA HIS A 3 -21.08 -11.10 -2.69
C HIS A 3 -22.39 -10.54 -2.09
N LYS A 4 -23.06 -11.35 -1.25
CA LYS A 4 -24.27 -10.91 -0.58
C LYS A 4 -23.95 -9.82 0.44
N GLN A 5 -24.76 -8.77 0.44
CA GLN A 5 -24.70 -7.69 1.41
C GLN A 5 -26.11 -7.28 1.80
N ASN A 6 -26.38 -7.12 3.07
CA ASN A 6 -27.50 -6.36 3.60
C ASN A 6 -27.20 -5.87 5.00
N ASN A 7 -27.70 -4.72 5.36
CA ASN A 7 -27.38 -4.04 6.62
C ASN A 7 -27.84 -4.77 7.89
N LYS A 8 -28.71 -5.79 7.78
CA LYS A 8 -29.20 -6.54 8.95
C LYS A 8 -28.41 -7.81 9.26
N THR A 9 -28.05 -8.58 8.23
CA THR A 9 -27.50 -9.93 8.40
C THR A 9 -26.13 -10.13 7.75
N ASP A 10 -25.71 -9.25 6.85
CA ASP A 10 -24.43 -9.32 6.16
C ASP A 10 -23.93 -7.89 5.83
N PRO A 11 -23.50 -7.14 6.85
CA PRO A 11 -23.30 -5.69 6.73
C PRO A 11 -22.10 -5.30 5.87
N LEU A 12 -21.13 -6.20 5.65
CA LEU A 12 -19.91 -5.88 4.90
C LEU A 12 -20.07 -6.14 3.41
N THR A 13 -19.55 -5.23 2.57
CA THR A 13 -19.40 -5.44 1.13
C THR A 13 -18.38 -6.55 0.85
N HIS A 14 -18.41 -7.12 -0.35
CA HIS A 14 -17.41 -8.10 -0.78
C HIS A 14 -15.97 -7.53 -0.67
N LYS A 15 -15.79 -6.28 -1.07
CA LYS A 15 -14.49 -5.59 -1.00
C LYS A 15 -14.00 -5.50 0.45
N GLU A 16 -14.83 -5.02 1.37
CA GLU A 16 -14.45 -4.92 2.78
C GLU A 16 -14.12 -6.28 3.40
N LYS A 17 -14.93 -7.33 3.09
CA LYS A 17 -14.62 -8.70 3.51
C LYS A 17 -13.24 -9.14 3.02
N SER A 18 -12.91 -8.84 1.76
CA SER A 18 -11.62 -9.15 1.16
C SER A 18 -10.48 -8.37 1.82
N ASP A 19 -10.67 -7.08 2.03
CA ASP A 19 -9.66 -6.20 2.61
C ASP A 19 -9.32 -6.61 4.05
N TYR A 20 -10.33 -6.84 4.88
CA TYR A 20 -10.11 -7.32 6.26
C TYR A 20 -9.44 -8.70 6.31
N LEU A 21 -9.85 -9.63 5.45
CA LEU A 21 -9.21 -10.95 5.41
C LEU A 21 -7.74 -10.87 4.96
N LYS A 22 -7.41 -9.98 4.02
CA LYS A 22 -6.01 -9.75 3.61
C LYS A 22 -5.18 -9.15 4.74
N MET A 23 -5.76 -8.26 5.56
CA MET A 23 -5.08 -7.71 6.73
C MET A 23 -4.78 -8.79 7.77
N PHE A 24 -5.75 -9.69 8.03
CA PHE A 24 -5.57 -10.77 8.99
C PHE A 24 -4.72 -11.93 8.46
N TYR A 25 -4.77 -12.18 7.15
CA TYR A 25 -4.12 -13.33 6.49
C TYR A 25 -3.39 -12.90 5.22
N PRO A 26 -2.29 -12.12 5.33
CA PRO A 26 -1.62 -11.51 4.17
C PRO A 26 -1.03 -12.53 3.20
N ASN A 27 -0.78 -13.77 3.67
CA ASN A 27 -0.19 -14.85 2.86
C ASN A 27 -1.24 -15.74 2.16
N LEU A 28 -2.54 -15.46 2.34
CA LEU A 28 -3.60 -16.22 1.69
C LEU A 28 -4.10 -15.51 0.44
N ALA A 29 -4.36 -16.29 -0.61
CA ALA A 29 -5.12 -15.81 -1.75
C ALA A 29 -6.57 -15.59 -1.34
N ILE A 30 -6.99 -14.34 -1.20
CA ILE A 30 -8.30 -13.98 -0.68
C ILE A 30 -9.16 -13.38 -1.77
N GLY A 31 -10.24 -14.09 -2.06
CA GLY A 31 -11.37 -13.62 -2.86
C GLY A 31 -10.99 -13.13 -4.26
N ASP A 32 -11.67 -13.64 -5.24
CA ASP A 32 -11.67 -13.10 -6.60
C ASP A 32 -13.02 -12.39 -6.80
N PRO A 33 -13.05 -11.08 -7.10
CA PRO A 33 -14.31 -10.35 -7.28
C PRO A 33 -15.13 -10.84 -8.47
N THR A 34 -14.52 -11.57 -9.41
CA THR A 34 -15.21 -12.17 -10.57
C THR A 34 -15.89 -13.49 -10.22
N VAL A 35 -15.50 -14.14 -9.13
CA VAL A 35 -16.02 -15.44 -8.69
C VAL A 35 -17.18 -15.23 -7.72
N LYS A 36 -18.42 -15.46 -8.20
CA LYS A 36 -19.65 -15.26 -7.42
C LYS A 36 -20.23 -16.55 -6.85
N THR A 37 -19.87 -17.70 -7.41
CA THR A 37 -20.41 -19.00 -7.02
C THR A 37 -19.31 -20.02 -6.81
N ILE A 38 -19.61 -21.09 -6.05
CA ILE A 38 -18.68 -22.20 -5.87
C ILE A 38 -18.34 -22.88 -7.21
N ILE A 39 -19.30 -22.97 -8.11
CA ILE A 39 -19.07 -23.54 -9.46
C ILE A 39 -18.03 -22.71 -10.22
N GLN A 40 -18.14 -21.39 -10.21
CA GLN A 40 -17.16 -20.51 -10.85
C GLN A 40 -15.76 -20.63 -10.20
N ALA A 41 -15.70 -20.82 -8.88
CA ALA A 41 -14.43 -21.07 -8.20
C ALA A 41 -13.78 -22.36 -8.68
N LEU A 42 -14.57 -23.44 -8.81
CA LEU A 42 -14.10 -24.73 -9.30
C LEU A 42 -13.63 -24.67 -10.75
N GLN A 43 -14.41 -24.00 -11.62
CA GLN A 43 -14.02 -23.76 -13.01
C GLN A 43 -12.69 -23.02 -13.12
N LYS A 44 -12.49 -22.01 -12.29
CA LYS A 44 -11.21 -21.27 -12.25
C LYS A 44 -10.06 -22.15 -11.80
N ILE A 45 -10.22 -22.93 -10.74
CA ILE A 45 -9.20 -23.85 -10.21
C ILE A 45 -8.85 -24.91 -11.27
N GLN A 46 -9.85 -25.42 -11.99
CA GLN A 46 -9.63 -26.35 -13.09
C GLN A 46 -8.87 -25.72 -14.25
N ALA A 47 -9.21 -24.46 -14.62
CA ALA A 47 -8.51 -23.70 -15.65
C ALA A 47 -7.02 -23.46 -15.30
N GLU A 48 -6.67 -23.45 -14.01
CA GLU A 48 -5.29 -23.41 -13.52
C GLU A 48 -4.57 -24.77 -13.62
N GLY A 49 -5.22 -25.80 -14.21
CA GLY A 49 -4.64 -27.12 -14.40
C GLY A 49 -4.69 -28.02 -13.15
N ARG A 50 -5.48 -27.68 -12.14
CA ARG A 50 -5.65 -28.52 -10.94
C ARG A 50 -6.65 -29.63 -11.23
N THR A 51 -6.27 -30.88 -10.90
CA THR A 51 -7.13 -32.05 -11.08
C THR A 51 -7.68 -32.61 -9.77
N ARG A 52 -7.22 -32.11 -8.64
CA ARG A 52 -7.64 -32.51 -7.30
C ARG A 52 -7.89 -31.31 -6.42
N ILE A 53 -8.96 -31.38 -5.62
CA ILE A 53 -9.31 -30.32 -4.66
C ILE A 53 -9.59 -30.89 -3.27
N VAL A 54 -9.24 -30.07 -2.27
CA VAL A 54 -9.66 -30.29 -0.89
C VAL A 54 -10.38 -29.03 -0.43
N MET A 55 -11.66 -29.17 -0.11
CA MET A 55 -12.45 -28.11 0.50
C MET A 55 -12.46 -28.25 2.02
N ILE A 56 -12.22 -27.15 2.73
CA ILE A 56 -12.34 -27.09 4.18
C ILE A 56 -13.64 -26.39 4.52
N ALA A 57 -14.48 -27.02 5.35
CA ALA A 57 -15.78 -26.50 5.76
C ALA A 57 -16.02 -26.73 7.25
N GLY A 58 -16.97 -26.01 7.86
CA GLY A 58 -17.44 -26.33 9.20
C GLY A 58 -18.03 -27.74 9.24
N SER A 59 -17.90 -28.43 10.39
CA SER A 59 -18.36 -29.83 10.56
C SER A 59 -19.83 -30.03 10.14
N ASP A 60 -20.67 -29.05 10.42
CA ASP A 60 -22.09 -29.01 10.10
C ASP A 60 -22.40 -28.96 8.60
N ARG A 61 -21.43 -28.62 7.75
CA ARG A 61 -21.61 -28.42 6.31
C ARG A 61 -20.84 -29.38 5.41
N VAL A 62 -19.99 -30.22 6.00
CA VAL A 62 -19.16 -31.17 5.23
C VAL A 62 -20.01 -32.04 4.31
N ALA A 63 -21.04 -32.71 4.85
CA ALA A 63 -21.89 -33.59 4.08
C ALA A 63 -22.69 -32.87 2.96
N GLU A 64 -23.14 -31.64 3.22
CA GLU A 64 -23.81 -30.81 2.22
C GLU A 64 -22.90 -30.50 1.05
N PHE A 65 -21.68 -30.01 1.35
CA PHE A 65 -20.70 -29.66 0.29
C PHE A 65 -20.19 -30.90 -0.45
N GLU A 66 -19.91 -31.98 0.24
CA GLU A 66 -19.47 -33.22 -0.40
C GLU A 66 -20.51 -33.72 -1.41
N LYS A 67 -21.78 -33.74 -1.03
CA LYS A 67 -22.88 -34.09 -1.93
C LYS A 67 -22.96 -33.13 -3.11
N LEU A 68 -22.93 -31.82 -2.85
CA LEU A 68 -23.03 -30.79 -3.89
C LEU A 68 -21.90 -30.88 -4.89
N LEU A 69 -20.66 -30.96 -4.43
CA LEU A 69 -19.49 -30.98 -5.30
C LEU A 69 -19.42 -32.24 -6.16
N ASN A 70 -19.73 -33.41 -5.59
CA ASN A 70 -19.73 -34.66 -6.34
C ASN A 70 -20.93 -34.77 -7.31
N GLN A 71 -22.07 -34.17 -6.95
CA GLN A 71 -23.26 -34.19 -7.81
C GLN A 71 -23.03 -33.53 -9.18
N TYR A 72 -22.22 -32.47 -9.23
CA TYR A 72 -21.97 -31.69 -10.45
C TYR A 72 -20.62 -31.98 -11.12
N ASN A 73 -19.78 -32.83 -10.54
CA ASN A 73 -18.49 -33.23 -11.10
C ASN A 73 -18.68 -34.02 -12.41
N GLY A 74 -18.12 -33.51 -13.51
CA GLY A 74 -18.26 -34.10 -14.84
C GLY A 74 -19.65 -33.96 -15.45
N LYS A 75 -20.53 -33.12 -14.89
CA LYS A 75 -21.90 -32.88 -15.45
C LYS A 75 -21.90 -31.65 -16.34
N PRO A 76 -22.71 -31.69 -17.43
CA PRO A 76 -22.89 -30.53 -18.30
C PRO A 76 -23.81 -29.48 -17.66
N ASP A 77 -23.62 -28.25 -18.07
CA ASP A 77 -24.55 -27.15 -17.85
C ASP A 77 -25.76 -27.26 -18.83
N LYS A 78 -26.67 -26.26 -18.78
CA LYS A 78 -27.83 -26.20 -19.67
C LYS A 78 -27.47 -26.02 -21.17
N ALA A 79 -26.24 -25.56 -21.44
CA ALA A 79 -25.76 -25.37 -22.82
C ALA A 79 -24.91 -26.57 -23.29
N GLY A 80 -24.74 -27.61 -22.46
CA GLY A 80 -23.97 -28.80 -22.79
C GLY A 80 -22.48 -28.72 -22.47
N ASN A 81 -22.00 -27.63 -21.90
CA ASN A 81 -20.59 -27.49 -21.49
C ASN A 81 -20.36 -28.16 -20.13
N GLU A 82 -19.24 -28.87 -19.96
CA GLU A 82 -18.87 -29.47 -18.69
C GLU A 82 -18.71 -28.37 -17.62
N LEU A 83 -19.38 -28.52 -16.49
CA LEU A 83 -19.31 -27.54 -15.41
C LEU A 83 -17.93 -27.48 -14.79
N TYR A 84 -17.39 -28.61 -14.38
CA TYR A 84 -16.04 -28.87 -13.94
C TYR A 84 -15.81 -30.36 -13.81
N LYS A 85 -14.54 -30.79 -13.83
CA LYS A 85 -14.16 -32.19 -13.66
C LYS A 85 -12.85 -32.29 -12.89
N PHE A 86 -12.92 -32.92 -11.73
CA PHE A 86 -11.76 -33.25 -10.90
C PHE A 86 -11.65 -34.75 -10.69
N ASP A 87 -10.43 -35.26 -10.63
CA ASP A 87 -10.15 -36.67 -10.36
C ASP A 87 -10.45 -37.04 -8.92
N ASP A 88 -10.26 -36.10 -7.99
CA ASP A 88 -10.50 -36.28 -6.57
C ASP A 88 -11.05 -35.00 -5.94
N ILE A 89 -12.18 -35.14 -5.24
CA ILE A 89 -12.83 -34.07 -4.48
C ILE A 89 -12.98 -34.53 -3.03
N LYS A 90 -12.33 -33.86 -2.12
CA LYS A 90 -12.46 -34.09 -0.66
C LYS A 90 -13.05 -32.87 0.01
N VAL A 91 -13.96 -33.10 0.95
CA VAL A 91 -14.41 -32.07 1.89
C VAL A 91 -14.02 -32.51 3.28
N ILE A 92 -13.23 -31.68 3.96
CA ILE A 92 -12.75 -31.97 5.32
C ILE A 92 -13.29 -30.96 6.30
N SER A 93 -13.51 -31.40 7.54
CA SER A 93 -13.94 -30.53 8.63
C SER A 93 -12.78 -29.62 9.09
N ALA A 94 -13.10 -28.35 9.31
CA ALA A 94 -12.24 -27.41 10.02
C ALA A 94 -12.21 -27.64 11.55
N GLY A 95 -12.90 -28.65 12.04
CA GLY A 95 -13.13 -28.95 13.45
C GLY A 95 -14.55 -28.66 13.87
N GLU A 96 -14.93 -29.13 15.04
CA GLU A 96 -16.21 -28.83 15.65
C GLU A 96 -16.20 -27.39 16.17
N ARG A 97 -17.32 -26.70 15.95
CA ARG A 97 -17.55 -25.40 16.57
C ARG A 97 -18.20 -25.65 17.91
N ASP A 98 -17.54 -25.21 18.95
CA ASP A 98 -18.15 -25.13 20.27
C ASP A 98 -18.65 -23.69 20.51
N PRO A 99 -19.97 -23.44 20.45
CA PRO A 99 -20.52 -22.10 20.62
C PRO A 99 -20.24 -21.49 22.00
N ASP A 100 -19.92 -22.31 22.96
CA ASP A 100 -19.69 -21.91 24.35
C ASP A 100 -18.21 -21.73 24.70
N GLN A 101 -17.29 -22.09 23.78
CA GLN A 101 -15.86 -21.84 23.96
C GLN A 101 -15.46 -20.40 23.72
N GLU A 102 -14.56 -19.90 24.55
CA GLU A 102 -13.92 -18.60 24.36
C GLU A 102 -12.89 -18.64 23.18
N GLY A 103 -12.77 -17.52 22.46
CA GLY A 103 -11.78 -17.35 21.38
C GLY A 103 -12.24 -17.84 20.01
N ALA A 104 -11.27 -18.21 19.17
CA ALA A 104 -11.50 -18.52 17.75
C ALA A 104 -12.41 -19.74 17.51
N THR A 105 -12.44 -20.70 18.41
CA THR A 105 -13.28 -21.91 18.33
C THR A 105 -14.77 -21.62 18.51
N GLY A 106 -15.12 -20.60 19.30
CA GLY A 106 -16.52 -20.13 19.46
C GLY A 106 -16.91 -19.04 18.47
N ALA A 107 -15.98 -18.62 17.60
CA ALA A 107 -16.22 -17.51 16.70
C ALA A 107 -17.17 -17.87 15.56
N SER A 108 -18.25 -17.10 15.44
CA SER A 108 -19.11 -17.13 14.26
C SER A 108 -19.43 -15.71 13.81
N ALA A 109 -19.68 -15.55 12.49
CA ALA A 109 -20.10 -14.25 11.97
C ALA A 109 -21.41 -13.75 12.60
N SER A 110 -22.28 -14.64 13.06
CA SER A 110 -23.52 -14.29 13.77
C SER A 110 -23.22 -13.79 15.17
N LYS A 111 -22.35 -14.45 15.91
CA LYS A 111 -21.90 -14.03 17.24
C LYS A 111 -21.18 -12.68 17.20
N ALA A 112 -20.28 -12.49 16.23
CA ALA A 112 -19.60 -11.21 16.05
C ALA A 112 -20.59 -10.07 15.80
N ARG A 113 -21.59 -10.26 14.92
CA ARG A 113 -22.62 -9.26 14.67
C ARG A 113 -23.48 -8.99 15.91
N GLU A 114 -23.81 -10.02 16.66
CA GLU A 114 -24.58 -9.89 17.91
C GLU A 114 -23.82 -9.04 18.94
N LEU A 115 -22.55 -9.34 19.16
CA LEU A 115 -21.70 -8.58 20.09
C LEU A 115 -21.54 -7.11 19.65
N ALA A 116 -21.32 -6.87 18.36
CA ALA A 116 -21.27 -5.53 17.82
C ALA A 116 -22.62 -4.80 18.02
N ASN A 117 -23.75 -5.44 17.75
CA ASN A 117 -25.08 -4.84 17.94
C ASN A 117 -25.37 -4.50 19.42
N LYS A 118 -24.87 -5.31 20.34
CA LYS A 118 -25.00 -5.08 21.79
C LYS A 118 -24.01 -4.06 22.36
N GLY A 119 -23.09 -3.54 21.56
CA GLY A 119 -22.07 -2.61 22.03
C GLY A 119 -20.95 -3.27 22.84
N GLN A 120 -20.75 -4.58 22.70
CA GLN A 120 -19.79 -5.38 23.47
C GLN A 120 -18.45 -5.50 22.75
N GLU A 121 -17.72 -4.36 22.63
CA GLU A 121 -16.44 -4.27 21.91
C GLU A 121 -15.39 -5.22 22.47
N HIS A 122 -15.28 -5.32 23.80
CA HIS A 122 -14.29 -6.19 24.45
C HIS A 122 -14.49 -7.67 24.10
N GLU A 123 -15.74 -8.15 24.16
CA GLU A 123 -16.08 -9.54 23.83
C GLU A 123 -15.93 -9.80 22.31
N PHE A 124 -16.28 -8.81 21.48
CA PHE A 124 -16.04 -8.88 20.05
C PHE A 124 -14.54 -9.07 19.74
N SER A 125 -13.68 -8.32 20.41
CA SER A 125 -12.22 -8.37 20.23
C SER A 125 -11.62 -9.71 20.67
N LYS A 126 -12.26 -10.45 21.55
CA LYS A 126 -11.82 -11.81 21.93
C LYS A 126 -12.05 -12.85 20.83
N ILE A 127 -13.08 -12.68 20.01
CA ILE A 127 -13.43 -13.64 18.94
C ILE A 127 -12.93 -13.23 17.56
N ILE A 128 -12.53 -11.97 17.39
CA ILE A 128 -11.90 -11.46 16.19
C ILE A 128 -10.46 -11.11 16.52
N MET A 129 -9.54 -11.34 15.61
CA MET A 129 -8.13 -10.94 15.81
C MET A 129 -8.07 -9.46 16.21
N GLY A 130 -7.56 -9.20 17.43
CA GLY A 130 -7.65 -7.90 18.10
C GLY A 130 -6.82 -6.78 17.46
N GLY A 131 -6.65 -5.68 18.20
CA GLY A 131 -5.95 -4.48 17.79
C GLY A 131 -6.83 -3.52 16.99
N ASP A 132 -6.21 -2.50 16.40
CA ASP A 132 -6.90 -1.42 15.68
C ASP A 132 -7.78 -1.91 14.53
N THR A 133 -7.35 -2.96 13.83
CA THR A 133 -8.12 -3.58 12.74
C THR A 133 -9.41 -4.21 13.24
N GLY A 134 -9.35 -4.92 14.39
CA GLY A 134 -10.52 -5.51 15.03
C GLY A 134 -11.50 -4.45 15.49
N LYS A 135 -10.99 -3.34 16.06
CA LYS A 135 -11.81 -2.20 16.48
C LYS A 135 -12.52 -1.55 15.28
N LYS A 136 -11.82 -1.27 14.21
CA LYS A 136 -12.42 -0.71 12.97
C LYS A 136 -13.52 -1.62 12.41
N LEU A 137 -13.29 -2.92 12.39
CA LEU A 137 -14.29 -3.90 11.96
C LEU A 137 -15.54 -3.88 12.88
N TYR A 138 -15.34 -3.80 14.20
CA TYR A 138 -16.41 -3.65 15.16
C TYR A 138 -17.27 -2.42 14.89
N ASP A 139 -16.63 -1.27 14.75
CA ASP A 139 -17.30 0.01 14.55
C ASP A 139 -18.16 0.01 13.27
N ILE A 140 -17.64 -0.53 12.16
CA ILE A 140 -18.39 -0.63 10.89
C ILE A 140 -19.60 -1.56 11.02
N ILE A 141 -19.43 -2.72 11.67
CA ILE A 141 -20.53 -3.67 11.85
C ILE A 141 -21.61 -3.05 12.75
N GLN A 142 -21.21 -2.37 13.84
CA GLN A 142 -22.13 -1.70 14.75
C GLN A 142 -22.93 -0.59 14.05
N ASP A 143 -22.28 0.25 13.26
CA ASP A 143 -22.93 1.30 12.47
C ASP A 143 -24.02 0.74 11.56
N ARG A 144 -23.69 -0.27 10.78
CA ARG A 144 -24.60 -0.81 9.78
C ARG A 144 -25.73 -1.68 10.32
N LEU A 145 -25.58 -2.19 11.52
CA LEU A 145 -26.65 -2.96 12.19
C LEU A 145 -27.75 -2.09 12.82
N GLY A 146 -27.64 -0.75 12.70
CA GLY A 146 -28.77 0.15 12.98
C GLY A 146 -28.69 0.92 14.28
N LYS A 147 -27.52 1.11 14.86
CA LYS A 147 -27.34 2.16 15.88
C LYS A 147 -27.11 3.49 15.13
N GLN A 148 -27.90 4.51 15.46
CA GLN A 148 -27.71 5.85 14.94
C GLN A 148 -26.33 6.35 15.32
N ILE A 149 -25.47 6.50 14.35
CA ILE A 149 -24.23 7.27 14.46
C ILE A 149 -24.56 8.70 14.11
N ASP A 150 -24.14 9.62 14.97
CA ASP A 150 -24.16 11.06 14.73
C ASP A 150 -23.47 11.36 13.39
N GLU A 151 -24.03 12.27 12.57
CA GLU A 151 -23.51 12.59 11.22
C GLU A 151 -22.04 13.06 11.24
N ASN A 152 -21.56 13.59 12.38
CA ASN A 152 -20.16 13.93 12.59
C ASN A 152 -19.22 12.72 12.67
N ASN A 153 -19.69 11.58 13.18
CA ASN A 153 -18.93 10.33 13.17
C ASN A 153 -18.87 9.69 11.78
N LYS A 154 -19.93 9.84 10.98
CA LYS A 154 -19.94 9.35 9.59
C LYS A 154 -18.86 9.97 8.72
N LYS A 155 -18.51 11.24 9.00
CA LYS A 155 -17.43 11.96 8.33
C LYS A 155 -16.06 11.45 8.73
N LEU A 156 -15.87 11.12 10.02
CA LEU A 156 -14.65 10.49 10.54
C LEU A 156 -14.43 9.08 9.96
N TYR A 157 -15.50 8.24 9.85
CA TYR A 157 -15.39 6.89 9.26
C TYR A 157 -15.08 6.90 7.76
N ASN A 158 -15.59 7.89 7.03
CA ASN A 158 -15.28 8.03 5.59
C ASN A 158 -13.85 8.57 5.37
N GLU A 159 -13.28 9.28 6.33
CA GLU A 159 -11.89 9.79 6.28
C GLU A 159 -10.87 8.71 6.71
N ASP A 160 -11.21 7.81 7.65
CA ASP A 160 -10.31 6.74 8.14
C ASP A 160 -10.34 5.44 7.31
N MET A 161 -11.42 5.19 6.54
CA MET A 161 -11.51 4.10 5.57
C MET A 161 -10.97 4.50 4.18
N GLU A 162 -10.38 5.67 4.05
CA GLU A 162 -9.54 5.96 2.91
C GLU A 162 -8.41 4.92 2.89
N VAL A 163 -8.36 4.14 1.83
CA VAL A 163 -7.21 3.31 1.44
C VAL A 163 -5.97 4.02 1.94
N ALA A 164 -5.17 3.39 2.80
CA ALA A 164 -4.04 4.03 3.45
C ALA A 164 -3.32 4.88 2.41
N LYS A 165 -3.48 6.22 2.54
CA LYS A 165 -2.91 7.13 1.55
C LYS A 165 -1.42 6.84 1.51
N PRO A 166 -0.83 6.68 0.32
CA PRO A 166 0.58 6.38 0.22
C PRO A 166 1.39 7.47 0.91
N ILE A 167 2.48 7.10 1.53
CA ILE A 167 3.50 8.10 1.88
C ILE A 167 4.15 8.51 0.57
N VAL A 168 4.18 9.82 0.31
CA VAL A 168 4.92 10.37 -0.83
C VAL A 168 6.25 10.90 -0.32
N TYR A 169 7.31 10.28 -0.80
CA TYR A 169 8.69 10.64 -0.53
C TYR A 169 9.25 11.48 -1.67
N LEU A 170 9.82 12.63 -1.33
CA LEU A 170 10.56 13.49 -2.25
C LEU A 170 12.06 13.29 -2.05
N ASP A 171 12.84 13.12 -3.12
CA ASP A 171 14.29 13.29 -3.01
C ASP A 171 14.63 14.77 -2.79
N MET A 172 15.81 15.04 -2.28
CA MET A 172 16.31 16.40 -2.09
C MET A 172 17.06 16.89 -3.33
N ASP A 173 18.17 16.21 -3.67
CA ASP A 173 19.07 16.65 -4.76
C ASP A 173 18.43 16.44 -6.13
N GLY A 174 18.37 17.47 -6.97
CA GLY A 174 17.77 17.38 -8.30
C GLY A 174 16.24 17.47 -8.34
N VAL A 175 15.57 17.44 -7.17
CA VAL A 175 14.11 17.54 -7.00
C VAL A 175 13.71 18.82 -6.26
N LEU A 176 14.28 19.08 -5.09
CA LEU A 176 14.03 20.25 -4.26
C LEU A 176 15.23 21.21 -4.23
N ALA A 177 16.44 20.66 -4.14
CA ALA A 177 17.71 21.37 -4.08
C ALA A 177 18.52 21.19 -5.37
N ASP A 178 19.05 22.29 -5.87
CA ASP A 178 19.86 22.32 -7.09
C ASP A 178 21.32 21.97 -6.79
N PHE A 179 21.63 20.68 -6.84
CA PHE A 179 23.00 20.18 -6.67
C PHE A 179 23.95 20.77 -7.72
N PHE A 180 23.56 20.81 -8.98
CA PHE A 180 24.44 21.33 -10.04
C PHE A 180 24.65 22.84 -9.93
N GLY A 181 23.59 23.60 -9.60
CA GLY A 181 23.71 25.02 -9.31
C GLY A 181 24.62 25.29 -8.10
N GLY A 182 24.60 24.41 -7.09
CA GLY A 182 25.55 24.46 -5.98
C GLY A 182 27.01 24.24 -6.42
N VAL A 183 27.25 23.29 -7.31
CA VAL A 183 28.56 23.03 -7.90
C VAL A 183 29.00 24.22 -8.76
N GLU A 184 28.15 24.75 -9.62
CA GLU A 184 28.41 25.93 -10.46
C GLU A 184 28.87 27.12 -9.59
N LYS A 185 28.12 27.39 -8.53
CA LYS A 185 28.47 28.45 -7.55
C LYS A 185 29.81 28.20 -6.88
N MET A 186 30.09 26.97 -6.49
CA MET A 186 31.36 26.60 -5.81
C MET A 186 32.58 26.79 -6.72
N TYR A 187 32.43 26.55 -8.03
CA TYR A 187 33.50 26.71 -9.03
C TYR A 187 33.51 28.10 -9.72
N GLY A 188 32.49 28.94 -9.50
CA GLY A 188 32.38 30.26 -10.12
C GLY A 188 32.10 30.20 -11.61
N VAL A 189 31.42 29.18 -12.09
CA VAL A 189 31.06 28.98 -13.51
C VAL A 189 29.56 29.22 -13.74
N SER A 190 29.19 29.58 -14.97
CA SER A 190 27.79 29.83 -15.34
C SER A 190 27.00 28.55 -15.65
N HIS A 191 27.73 27.49 -15.97
CA HIS A 191 27.14 26.21 -16.31
C HIS A 191 28.13 25.07 -16.04
N TRP A 192 27.65 23.97 -15.39
CA TRP A 192 28.48 22.81 -15.06
C TRP A 192 29.22 22.17 -16.25
N LYS A 193 28.67 22.32 -17.47
CA LYS A 193 29.35 21.86 -18.72
C LYS A 193 30.67 22.55 -18.98
N GLU A 194 30.90 23.74 -18.46
CA GLU A 194 32.19 24.41 -18.55
C GLU A 194 33.28 23.61 -17.84
N LEU A 195 32.91 22.93 -16.75
CA LEU A 195 33.82 22.07 -15.98
C LEU A 195 34.15 20.75 -16.70
N THR A 196 33.32 20.33 -17.66
CA THR A 196 33.52 19.08 -18.42
C THR A 196 34.30 19.26 -19.71
N SER A 197 34.80 20.45 -20.01
CA SER A 197 35.57 20.75 -21.23
C SER A 197 36.94 20.06 -21.27
N ASP A 198 37.54 19.84 -20.09
CA ASP A 198 38.78 19.09 -19.92
C ASP A 198 38.52 17.60 -19.70
N LYS A 199 38.60 16.79 -20.76
CA LYS A 199 38.38 15.33 -20.71
C LYS A 199 39.42 14.54 -19.92
N THR A 200 40.50 15.18 -19.46
CA THR A 200 41.57 14.53 -18.73
C THR A 200 41.29 14.50 -17.20
N LYS A 201 40.30 15.28 -16.73
CA LYS A 201 39.95 15.36 -15.31
C LYS A 201 38.78 14.48 -14.99
N ASP A 202 38.89 13.69 -13.90
CA ASP A 202 37.74 13.04 -13.27
C ASP A 202 36.98 14.07 -12.42
N LEU A 203 36.20 14.92 -13.11
CA LEU A 203 35.42 15.99 -12.49
C LEU A 203 34.54 15.45 -11.35
N LYS A 204 33.98 14.25 -11.53
CA LYS A 204 33.11 13.66 -10.50
C LYS A 204 33.90 13.42 -9.21
N LYS A 205 35.10 12.88 -9.31
CA LYS A 205 35.97 12.66 -8.16
C LYS A 205 36.37 13.98 -7.52
N GLU A 206 36.80 14.95 -8.31
CA GLU A 206 37.21 16.28 -7.84
C GLU A 206 36.07 16.97 -7.06
N VAL A 207 34.83 16.97 -7.59
CA VAL A 207 33.67 17.55 -6.91
C VAL A 207 33.42 16.81 -5.59
N ILE A 208 33.42 15.47 -5.59
CA ILE A 208 33.20 14.68 -4.38
C ILE A 208 34.27 14.99 -3.32
N ASP A 209 35.54 15.00 -3.69
CA ASP A 209 36.65 15.29 -2.79
C ASP A 209 36.52 16.70 -2.17
N ARG A 210 36.08 17.68 -2.97
CA ARG A 210 35.92 19.07 -2.55
C ARG A 210 34.74 19.31 -1.62
N ILE A 211 33.65 18.55 -1.75
CA ILE A 211 32.44 18.70 -0.90
C ILE A 211 32.44 17.80 0.32
N THR A 212 33.28 16.76 0.35
CA THR A 212 33.39 15.82 1.48
C THR A 212 33.83 16.55 2.73
N GLY A 213 33.11 16.29 3.86
CA GLY A 213 33.41 16.91 5.16
C GLY A 213 33.01 18.37 5.27
N THR A 214 32.36 18.96 4.26
CA THR A 214 31.98 20.39 4.25
C THR A 214 30.47 20.56 4.51
N ASP A 215 30.02 21.80 4.63
CA ASP A 215 28.61 22.19 4.75
C ASP A 215 27.90 22.38 3.40
N PHE A 216 28.50 21.91 2.32
CA PHE A 216 28.02 22.10 0.94
C PHE A 216 26.52 21.85 0.79
N PHE A 217 26.00 20.74 1.34
CA PHE A 217 24.59 20.39 1.22
C PHE A 217 23.65 21.37 1.93
N ALA A 218 24.11 22.12 2.93
CA ALA A 218 23.32 23.16 3.58
C ALA A 218 23.21 24.44 2.76
N THR A 219 24.12 24.63 1.79
CA THR A 219 24.21 25.87 0.97
C THR A 219 23.63 25.76 -0.42
N LEU A 220 23.04 24.62 -0.76
CA LEU A 220 22.46 24.38 -2.08
C LEU A 220 21.32 25.36 -2.39
N PRO A 221 21.22 25.89 -3.63
CA PRO A 221 20.07 26.66 -4.06
C PRO A 221 18.80 25.79 -4.01
N LYS A 222 17.67 26.38 -3.63
CA LYS A 222 16.35 25.76 -3.76
C LYS A 222 15.84 25.94 -5.19
N PHE A 223 15.27 24.87 -5.79
CA PHE A 223 14.61 25.04 -7.08
C PHE A 223 13.37 25.92 -6.94
N PRO A 224 13.10 26.80 -7.93
CA PRO A 224 11.89 27.64 -7.91
C PRO A 224 10.57 26.84 -7.87
N THR A 225 10.59 25.59 -8.35
CA THR A 225 9.44 24.70 -8.38
C THR A 225 9.23 23.89 -7.08
N ALA A 226 10.15 23.98 -6.12
CA ALA A 226 10.15 23.12 -4.94
C ALA A 226 8.88 23.29 -4.07
N ASP A 227 8.48 24.54 -3.80
CA ASP A 227 7.30 24.82 -2.98
C ASP A 227 6.02 24.34 -3.68
N ALA A 228 5.87 24.63 -4.97
CA ALA A 228 4.72 24.18 -5.75
C ALA A 228 4.66 22.64 -5.89
N LEU A 229 5.81 21.96 -5.91
CA LEU A 229 5.86 20.50 -5.88
C LEU A 229 5.36 19.97 -4.52
N ILE A 230 5.80 20.56 -3.41
CA ILE A 230 5.36 20.20 -2.06
C ILE A 230 3.86 20.41 -1.92
N ASP A 231 3.33 21.57 -2.36
CA ASP A 231 1.90 21.88 -2.32
C ASP A 231 1.07 20.85 -3.10
N MET A 232 1.53 20.48 -4.31
CA MET A 232 0.87 19.44 -5.12
C MET A 232 0.85 18.08 -4.41
N VAL A 233 1.94 17.70 -3.76
CA VAL A 233 2.01 16.45 -2.99
C VAL A 233 1.09 16.50 -1.76
N LYS A 234 1.02 17.64 -1.06
CA LYS A 234 0.12 17.86 0.08
C LYS A 234 -1.34 17.81 -0.34
N GLU A 235 -1.70 18.42 -1.47
CA GLU A 235 -3.05 18.30 -2.02
C GLU A 235 -3.43 16.84 -2.28
N PHE A 236 -2.53 16.06 -2.87
CA PHE A 236 -2.74 14.65 -3.16
C PHE A 236 -2.88 13.80 -1.91
N THR A 237 -2.08 14.07 -0.87
CA THR A 237 -1.99 13.24 0.36
C THR A 237 -2.89 13.72 1.50
N GLY A 238 -3.56 14.87 1.36
CA GLY A 238 -4.31 15.50 2.45
C GLY A 238 -3.40 16.19 3.48
N GLY A 239 -2.36 16.89 3.01
CA GLY A 239 -1.50 17.76 3.82
C GLY A 239 -0.18 17.15 4.27
N ARG A 240 0.21 15.97 3.75
CA ARG A 240 1.42 15.26 4.18
C ARG A 240 2.44 15.11 3.06
N PHE A 241 3.73 15.18 3.41
CA PHE A 241 4.84 14.78 2.55
C PHE A 241 6.02 14.34 3.40
N SER A 242 6.91 13.55 2.84
CA SER A 242 8.13 13.06 3.49
C SER A 242 9.34 13.21 2.57
N ILE A 243 10.53 13.23 3.16
CA ILE A 243 11.79 13.30 2.42
C ILE A 243 12.49 11.95 2.51
N ASN A 244 12.99 11.47 1.35
CA ASN A 244 13.86 10.29 1.31
C ASN A 244 15.06 10.59 0.42
N THR A 245 16.17 10.97 1.03
CA THR A 245 17.38 11.39 0.33
C THR A 245 18.56 10.50 0.65
N SER A 246 19.53 10.39 -0.28
CA SER A 246 20.74 9.61 -0.08
C SER A 246 21.88 10.48 0.44
N PRO A 247 22.63 10.04 1.46
CA PRO A 247 23.84 10.72 1.88
C PRO A 247 24.95 10.56 0.82
N LEU A 248 25.94 11.44 0.84
CA LEU A 248 27.13 11.32 0.00
C LEU A 248 27.88 10.04 0.38
N ARG A 249 28.25 9.26 -0.62
CA ARG A 249 29.01 8.02 -0.41
C ARG A 249 30.39 8.34 0.16
N GLY A 250 30.72 7.73 1.30
CA GLY A 250 31.97 8.00 2.03
C GLY A 250 31.89 9.15 3.03
N ASP A 251 30.76 9.92 3.04
CA ASP A 251 30.54 11.06 3.96
C ASP A 251 29.11 11.06 4.51
N HIS A 252 28.65 9.89 4.97
CA HIS A 252 27.25 9.67 5.28
C HIS A 252 26.74 10.56 6.41
N GLU A 253 27.51 10.65 7.49
CA GLU A 253 27.10 11.39 8.69
C GLU A 253 27.08 12.90 8.43
N ASN A 254 28.20 13.45 7.92
CA ASN A 254 28.32 14.86 7.65
C ASN A 254 27.33 15.35 6.57
N SER A 255 27.32 14.70 5.41
CA SER A 255 26.39 15.07 4.34
C SER A 255 24.94 14.91 4.77
N GLY A 256 24.59 13.85 5.52
CA GLY A 256 23.27 13.63 6.08
C GLY A 256 22.84 14.72 7.06
N LYS A 257 23.74 15.18 7.92
CA LYS A 257 23.52 16.32 8.82
C LYS A 257 23.17 17.58 8.03
N TYR A 258 23.98 17.95 7.05
CA TYR A 258 23.78 19.19 6.31
C TYR A 258 22.60 19.16 5.36
N LYS A 259 22.20 18.00 4.85
CA LYS A 259 20.93 17.83 4.15
C LYS A 259 19.73 18.11 5.07
N LYS A 260 19.75 17.62 6.31
CA LYS A 260 18.70 17.95 7.29
C LYS A 260 18.66 19.44 7.62
N VAL A 261 19.82 20.09 7.76
CA VAL A 261 19.91 21.55 7.94
C VAL A 261 19.28 22.28 6.76
N TRP A 262 19.59 21.86 5.52
CA TRP A 262 18.99 22.46 4.33
C TRP A 262 17.46 22.34 4.34
N ILE A 263 16.93 21.14 4.61
CA ILE A 263 15.48 20.87 4.69
C ILE A 263 14.82 21.82 5.70
N GLN A 264 15.39 21.93 6.92
CA GLN A 264 14.86 22.78 7.98
C GLN A 264 14.83 24.27 7.62
N ASN A 265 15.79 24.73 6.81
CA ASN A 265 15.96 26.14 6.51
C ASN A 265 15.21 26.59 5.22
N HIS A 266 14.88 25.67 4.32
CA HIS A 266 14.40 26.03 2.97
C HIS A 266 12.99 25.57 2.64
N ILE A 267 12.47 24.57 3.35
CA ILE A 267 11.12 24.05 3.09
C ILE A 267 10.34 23.94 4.41
N GLU A 268 9.03 23.81 4.30
CA GLU A 268 8.21 23.50 5.48
C GLU A 268 8.57 22.13 6.08
N GLN A 269 8.23 21.91 7.34
CA GLN A 269 8.55 20.69 8.06
C GLN A 269 7.87 19.47 7.43
N PRO A 270 8.61 18.48 6.90
CA PRO A 270 8.04 17.23 6.42
C PRO A 270 7.60 16.33 7.58
N ASN A 271 6.72 15.38 7.32
CA ASN A 271 6.30 14.38 8.30
C ASN A 271 7.45 13.46 8.73
N GLU A 272 8.35 13.15 7.80
CA GLU A 272 9.50 12.31 8.04
C GLU A 272 10.69 12.74 7.17
N ILE A 273 11.90 12.67 7.72
CA ILE A 273 13.16 12.87 6.98
C ILE A 273 13.98 11.59 7.07
N VAL A 274 14.04 10.86 5.97
CA VAL A 274 14.87 9.65 5.81
C VAL A 274 16.13 10.01 5.06
N VAL A 275 17.29 9.76 5.68
CA VAL A 275 18.60 9.86 5.03
C VAL A 275 19.18 8.45 4.94
N THR A 276 19.15 7.86 3.73
CA THR A 276 19.55 6.46 3.54
C THR A 276 20.12 6.19 2.16
N GLY A 277 21.08 5.27 2.07
CA GLY A 277 21.56 4.72 0.80
C GLY A 277 20.65 3.63 0.22
N ARG A 278 19.60 3.23 0.95
CA ARG A 278 18.67 2.15 0.60
C ARG A 278 17.24 2.67 0.60
N LYS A 279 16.93 3.60 -0.31
CA LYS A 279 15.61 4.23 -0.44
C LYS A 279 14.49 3.21 -0.59
N GLU A 280 14.75 2.14 -1.33
CA GLU A 280 13.82 1.06 -1.64
C GLU A 280 13.26 0.35 -0.40
N SER A 281 13.90 0.46 0.75
CA SER A 281 13.41 -0.11 2.02
C SER A 281 12.13 0.57 2.53
N TYR A 282 11.73 1.68 1.91
CA TYR A 282 10.53 2.47 2.22
C TYR A 282 9.49 2.41 1.11
N ALA A 283 9.67 1.53 0.12
CA ALA A 283 8.83 1.43 -1.07
C ALA A 283 7.39 1.03 -0.77
N THR A 284 7.16 0.32 0.32
CA THR A 284 5.82 -0.07 0.77
C THR A 284 5.62 0.28 2.24
N ASP A 285 4.40 0.59 2.60
CA ASP A 285 4.01 0.72 4.01
C ASP A 285 4.13 -0.65 4.70
N LYS A 286 4.82 -0.70 5.83
CA LYS A 286 5.12 -1.97 6.53
C LYS A 286 3.91 -2.60 7.19
N GLY A 287 2.90 -1.81 7.52
CA GLY A 287 1.68 -2.30 8.18
C GLY A 287 0.62 -2.77 7.19
N THR A 288 0.47 -2.05 6.08
CA THR A 288 -0.61 -2.28 5.11
C THR A 288 -0.14 -2.92 3.80
N GLY A 289 1.16 -2.90 3.51
CA GLY A 289 1.71 -3.30 2.20
C GLY A 289 1.39 -2.31 1.07
N THR A 290 0.76 -1.17 1.37
CA THR A 290 0.41 -0.16 0.37
C THR A 290 1.67 0.37 -0.31
N PRO A 291 1.72 0.42 -1.65
CA PRO A 291 2.82 1.02 -2.37
C PRO A 291 2.98 2.51 -2.02
N ASN A 292 4.14 2.89 -1.50
CA ASN A 292 4.51 4.29 -1.32
C ASN A 292 5.00 4.89 -2.64
N ILE A 293 4.97 6.21 -2.74
CA ILE A 293 5.41 6.94 -3.94
C ILE A 293 6.78 7.56 -3.68
N LEU A 294 7.70 7.42 -4.63
CA LEU A 294 8.98 8.15 -4.64
C LEU A 294 9.02 9.06 -5.85
N ILE A 295 9.33 10.34 -5.61
CA ILE A 295 9.65 11.33 -6.64
C ILE A 295 11.16 11.60 -6.56
N ASP A 296 11.90 11.21 -7.61
CA ASP A 296 13.37 11.18 -7.60
C ASP A 296 13.90 11.49 -9.01
N ASP A 297 15.04 12.15 -9.09
CA ASP A 297 15.66 12.54 -10.36
C ASP A 297 16.48 11.42 -11.03
N ARG A 298 16.76 10.34 -10.27
CA ARG A 298 17.65 9.26 -10.72
C ARG A 298 16.87 8.03 -11.16
N PRO A 299 16.97 7.61 -12.44
CA PRO A 299 16.26 6.41 -12.93
C PRO A 299 16.56 5.15 -12.12
N ILE A 300 17.78 4.98 -11.63
CA ILE A 300 18.17 3.80 -10.85
C ILE A 300 17.44 3.71 -9.50
N ASN A 301 17.17 4.85 -8.85
CA ASN A 301 16.40 4.89 -7.62
C ASN A 301 14.95 4.51 -7.88
N ILE A 302 14.37 5.04 -8.95
CA ILE A 302 13.00 4.70 -9.39
C ILE A 302 12.87 3.20 -9.70
N GLN A 303 13.83 2.62 -10.44
CA GLN A 303 13.84 1.19 -10.76
C GLN A 303 13.89 0.32 -9.50
N LYS A 304 14.79 0.64 -8.54
CA LYS A 304 14.90 -0.10 -7.28
C LYS A 304 13.64 0.03 -6.43
N TRP A 305 13.07 1.23 -6.39
CA TRP A 305 11.82 1.49 -5.67
C TRP A 305 10.66 0.66 -6.21
N GLN A 306 10.50 0.64 -7.54
CA GLN A 306 9.48 -0.16 -8.22
C GLN A 306 9.70 -1.68 -8.03
N ALA A 307 10.94 -2.14 -8.10
CA ALA A 307 11.29 -3.54 -7.85
C ALA A 307 10.97 -3.98 -6.40
N ALA A 308 10.95 -3.03 -5.46
CA ALA A 308 10.56 -3.26 -4.07
C ALA A 308 9.05 -3.06 -3.81
N GLY A 309 8.22 -2.94 -4.86
CA GLY A 309 6.76 -2.84 -4.76
C GLY A 309 6.21 -1.43 -4.62
N GLY A 310 7.04 -0.39 -4.69
CA GLY A 310 6.60 1.00 -4.63
C GLY A 310 6.21 1.58 -5.99
N TYR A 311 5.69 2.79 -6.01
CA TYR A 311 5.37 3.54 -7.21
C TYR A 311 6.38 4.67 -7.41
N GLY A 312 7.09 4.69 -8.52
CA GLY A 312 8.16 5.66 -8.79
C GLY A 312 7.76 6.70 -9.84
N ILE A 313 8.07 7.96 -9.58
CA ILE A 313 7.90 9.09 -10.49
C ILE A 313 9.27 9.71 -10.75
N LEU A 314 9.79 9.54 -11.97
CA LEU A 314 11.05 10.15 -12.38
C LEU A 314 10.82 11.63 -12.69
N TYR A 315 11.44 12.52 -11.90
CA TYR A 315 11.32 13.96 -12.06
C TYR A 315 12.64 14.68 -11.82
N GLN A 316 13.06 15.51 -12.74
CA GLN A 316 14.26 16.36 -12.65
C GLN A 316 13.84 17.84 -12.72
N ALA A 317 13.97 18.56 -11.62
CA ALA A 317 13.42 19.91 -11.48
C ALA A 317 14.00 20.94 -12.44
N ASN A 318 15.25 20.75 -12.90
CA ASN A 318 15.91 21.62 -13.88
C ASN A 318 15.50 21.37 -15.35
N ARG A 319 14.65 20.35 -15.60
CA ARG A 319 14.32 19.93 -16.97
C ARG A 319 12.83 19.63 -17.17
N ASP A 320 12.20 19.01 -16.19
CA ASP A 320 10.84 18.52 -16.29
C ASP A 320 9.84 19.54 -15.73
N SER A 321 8.63 19.62 -16.30
CA SER A 321 7.54 20.40 -15.70
C SER A 321 6.85 19.62 -14.60
N LEU A 322 6.17 20.31 -13.69
CA LEU A 322 5.35 19.72 -12.63
C LEU A 322 4.19 18.87 -13.15
N ASP A 323 3.76 19.10 -14.40
CA ASP A 323 2.73 18.25 -15.05
C ASP A 323 3.14 16.78 -15.12
N LYS A 324 4.43 16.51 -15.17
CA LYS A 324 4.94 15.12 -15.14
C LYS A 324 4.66 14.46 -13.80
N VAL A 325 4.85 15.19 -12.71
CA VAL A 325 4.51 14.71 -11.36
C VAL A 325 3.01 14.56 -11.20
N LYS A 326 2.23 15.57 -11.63
CA LYS A 326 0.77 15.52 -11.61
C LYS A 326 0.22 14.28 -12.30
N LYS A 327 0.66 14.00 -13.52
CA LYS A 327 0.29 12.78 -14.28
C LYS A 327 0.72 11.50 -13.56
N GLY A 328 1.87 11.50 -12.92
CA GLY A 328 2.34 10.37 -12.12
C GLY A 328 1.43 10.09 -10.91
N LEU A 329 1.06 11.11 -10.15
CA LEU A 329 0.14 11.01 -9.02
C LEU A 329 -1.27 10.56 -9.45
N GLU A 330 -1.79 11.11 -10.56
CA GLU A 330 -3.05 10.67 -11.15
C GLU A 330 -3.00 9.22 -11.63
N GLY A 331 -1.85 8.79 -12.18
CA GLY A 331 -1.60 7.40 -12.58
C GLY A 331 -1.67 6.45 -11.40
N TYR A 332 -1.01 6.79 -10.28
CA TYR A 332 -1.12 6.05 -9.03
C TYR A 332 -2.57 5.92 -8.57
N ALA A 333 -3.30 7.04 -8.51
CA ALA A 333 -4.70 7.03 -8.06
C ALA A 333 -5.61 6.16 -8.95
N LYS A 334 -5.34 6.09 -10.26
CA LYS A 334 -6.08 5.20 -11.18
C LYS A 334 -5.79 3.72 -10.91
N ILE A 335 -4.54 3.36 -10.64
CA ILE A 335 -4.15 1.98 -10.32
C ILE A 335 -4.85 1.54 -9.03
N GLN A 336 -4.85 2.39 -7.99
CA GLN A 336 -5.48 2.08 -6.71
C GLN A 336 -7.01 1.93 -6.80
N ARG A 337 -7.67 2.67 -7.69
CA ARG A 337 -9.12 2.54 -7.91
C ARG A 337 -9.50 1.24 -8.65
N ASN A 338 -8.57 0.67 -9.41
CA ASN A 338 -8.80 -0.53 -10.21
C ASN A 338 -8.39 -1.82 -9.48
N GLN A 339 -7.74 -1.71 -8.34
CA GLN A 339 -7.42 -2.82 -7.42
C GLN A 339 -8.51 -3.01 -6.36
#